data_dd5e018928f0a146dd570d2c91370279
#
_entry.id   dd5e018928f0a146dd570d2c91370279
#
_cell.length_a   1.000
_cell.length_b   1.000
_cell.length_c   1.000
_cell.angle_alpha   90.00
_cell.angle_beta   90.00
_cell.angle_gamma   90.00
#
_symmetry.space_group_name_H-M   'P 1'
#
loop_
_entity.id
_entity.type
_entity.pdbx_description
1 polymer ?
#
loop_
_entity_poly.entity_id
_entity_poly.type
_entity_poly.pdbx_seq_one_letter_code
_entity_poly.pdbx_strand_id
1 'polypeptide(L)'
;RQHQYLPFFSELRDKLLHERSLLYTWNVALGSNFVSLAAYYLMSPFNLLLLLFGKEQIAAVTCFLMCLKIALTAVAMVHFLSYKDGEKKRNFLIVAISVAYAFSNYVIGYNWNTMWLDCIMIFPLIMLGFQRMLEERDPKLYVLSLFYALYCNYYIGYIICLFLVLWFFVYEHKTVKRFFINGFRSVSYTHLTLPTKA
;
A
#
# COMPACT_ATOMS: atom_id res chain seq x y z
N ARG A 1 2.36 15.86 12.72
CA ARG A 1 1.30 14.86 13.01
C ARG A 1 0.07 15.52 13.64
N GLN A 2 0.25 16.22 14.77
CA GLN A 2 -0.88 16.75 15.56
C GLN A 2 -1.73 17.76 14.78
N HIS A 3 -1.12 18.60 13.96
CA HIS A 3 -1.82 19.67 13.26
C HIS A 3 -2.51 19.27 11.95
N GLN A 4 -2.15 18.13 11.36
CA GLN A 4 -2.68 17.74 10.05
C GLN A 4 -3.45 16.41 10.10
N TYR A 5 -2.84 15.32 10.55
CA TYR A 5 -3.46 14.00 10.48
C TYR A 5 -4.52 13.75 11.55
N LEU A 6 -4.29 14.19 12.79
CA LEU A 6 -5.26 13.96 13.86
C LEU A 6 -6.61 14.63 13.59
N PRO A 7 -6.69 15.88 13.11
CA PRO A 7 -7.94 16.49 12.68
C PRO A 7 -8.64 15.69 11.56
N PHE A 8 -7.89 15.21 10.56
CA PHE A 8 -8.46 14.45 9.45
C PHE A 8 -9.01 13.09 9.92
N PHE A 9 -8.34 12.39 10.81
CA PHE A 9 -8.83 11.15 11.40
C PHE A 9 -10.06 11.37 12.29
N SER A 10 -10.08 12.46 13.06
CA SER A 10 -11.26 12.85 13.85
C SER A 10 -12.45 13.15 12.94
N GLU A 11 -12.24 13.89 11.85
CA GLU A 11 -13.27 14.22 10.87
C GLU A 11 -13.79 12.96 10.17
N LEU A 12 -12.91 12.05 9.74
CA LEU A 12 -13.30 10.77 9.15
C LEU A 12 -14.20 9.98 10.09
N ARG A 13 -13.80 9.87 11.36
CA ARG A 13 -14.58 9.17 12.39
C ARG A 13 -15.95 9.79 12.58
N ASP A 14 -16.02 11.12 12.71
CA ASP A 14 -17.29 11.82 12.90
C ASP A 14 -18.23 11.66 11.72
N LYS A 15 -17.72 11.70 10.50
CA LYS A 15 -18.51 11.49 9.30
C LYS A 15 -19.06 10.06 9.20
N LEU A 16 -18.24 9.07 9.53
CA LEU A 16 -18.67 7.67 9.46
C LEU A 16 -19.64 7.28 10.57
N LEU A 17 -19.54 7.88 11.77
CA LEU A 17 -20.40 7.53 12.91
C LEU A 17 -21.70 8.37 12.97
N HIS A 18 -21.69 9.60 12.46
CA HIS A 18 -22.82 10.52 12.60
C HIS A 18 -23.52 10.82 11.28
N GLU A 19 -23.41 9.93 10.27
CA GLU A 19 -24.09 10.00 8.95
C GLU A 19 -23.96 11.36 8.24
N ARG A 20 -22.88 12.10 8.51
CA ARG A 20 -22.60 13.35 7.83
C ARG A 20 -22.18 13.09 6.39
N SER A 21 -22.55 13.99 5.49
CA SER A 21 -22.17 13.91 4.09
C SER A 21 -20.66 13.68 3.92
N LEU A 22 -20.28 12.60 3.22
CA LEU A 22 -18.90 12.31 2.85
C LEU A 22 -18.40 13.20 1.71
N LEU A 23 -19.27 13.97 1.06
CA LEU A 23 -18.91 14.77 -0.11
C LEU A 23 -18.17 16.04 0.26
N TYR A 24 -18.54 16.70 1.36
CA TYR A 24 -18.02 18.01 1.71
C TYR A 24 -17.74 18.13 3.21
N THR A 25 -16.70 18.91 3.58
CA THR A 25 -16.41 19.27 4.96
C THR A 25 -16.11 20.75 5.10
N TRP A 26 -16.65 21.38 6.16
CA TRP A 26 -16.35 22.75 6.56
C TRP A 26 -15.16 22.85 7.51
N ASN A 27 -14.70 21.71 8.05
CA ASN A 27 -13.66 21.66 9.09
C ASN A 27 -12.23 21.74 8.51
N VAL A 28 -12.08 21.86 7.19
CA VAL A 28 -10.78 21.95 6.51
C VAL A 28 -10.74 23.23 5.69
N ALA A 29 -9.87 24.16 6.09
CA ALA A 29 -9.71 25.49 5.50
C ALA A 29 -11.06 26.25 5.44
N LEU A 30 -11.43 26.79 4.28
CA LEU A 30 -12.72 27.45 4.02
C LEU A 30 -13.81 26.48 3.53
N GLY A 31 -13.62 25.18 3.75
CA GLY A 31 -14.44 24.12 3.20
C GLY A 31 -13.79 23.42 2.00
N SER A 32 -13.89 22.09 1.95
CA SER A 32 -13.28 21.31 0.87
C SER A 32 -14.08 20.03 0.57
N ASN A 33 -13.80 19.48 -0.62
CA ASN A 33 -14.31 18.17 -0.98
C ASN A 33 -13.65 17.09 -0.11
N PHE A 34 -14.44 16.47 0.78
CA PHE A 34 -13.93 15.46 1.70
C PHE A 34 -13.51 14.16 0.99
N VAL A 35 -14.18 13.79 -0.10
CA VAL A 35 -13.80 12.60 -0.89
C VAL A 35 -12.38 12.73 -1.43
N SER A 36 -12.02 13.89 -1.97
CA SER A 36 -10.66 14.14 -2.47
C SER A 36 -9.61 14.09 -1.36
N LEU A 37 -9.93 14.65 -0.20
CA LEU A 37 -9.07 14.58 0.99
C LEU A 37 -8.93 13.14 1.49
N ALA A 38 -10.04 12.41 1.58
CA ALA A 38 -10.05 11.01 1.99
C ALA A 38 -9.26 10.13 1.02
N ALA A 39 -9.45 10.32 -0.29
CA ALA A 39 -8.75 9.57 -1.33
C ALA A 39 -7.22 9.72 -1.28
N TYR A 40 -6.74 10.84 -0.75
CA TYR A 40 -5.29 11.07 -0.61
C TYR A 40 -4.74 10.65 0.75
N TYR A 41 -5.47 10.91 1.86
CA TYR A 41 -4.94 10.76 3.21
C TYR A 41 -5.53 9.59 4.02
N LEU A 42 -6.77 9.16 3.74
CA LEU A 42 -7.59 8.41 4.70
C LEU A 42 -8.08 7.04 4.20
N MET A 43 -7.80 6.68 2.95
CA MET A 43 -8.36 5.46 2.32
C MET A 43 -7.76 4.15 2.83
N SER A 44 -6.77 4.20 3.72
CA SER A 44 -6.24 2.98 4.34
C SER A 44 -7.33 2.22 5.09
N PRO A 45 -7.56 0.92 4.82
CA PRO A 45 -8.54 0.11 5.56
C PRO A 45 -8.24 0.03 7.06
N PHE A 46 -6.97 0.18 7.45
CA PHE A 46 -6.57 0.23 8.87
C PHE A 46 -7.19 1.42 9.61
N ASN A 47 -7.53 2.49 8.90
CA ASN A 47 -8.14 3.67 9.52
C ASN A 47 -9.56 3.38 10.03
N LEU A 48 -10.22 2.30 9.55
CA LEU A 48 -11.51 1.87 10.10
C LEU A 48 -11.41 1.44 11.56
N LEU A 49 -10.23 1.03 12.03
CA LEU A 49 -10.01 0.73 13.44
C LEU A 49 -10.21 1.95 14.35
N LEU A 50 -10.08 3.17 13.81
CA LEU A 50 -10.34 4.40 14.56
C LEU A 50 -11.80 4.52 15.02
N LEU A 51 -12.74 3.83 14.33
CA LEU A 51 -14.17 3.83 14.70
C LEU A 51 -14.43 3.15 16.06
N LEU A 52 -13.56 2.21 16.43
CA LEU A 52 -13.69 1.44 17.70
C LEU A 52 -13.25 2.23 18.94
N PHE A 53 -12.59 3.38 18.75
CA PHE A 53 -11.98 4.14 19.82
C PHE A 53 -12.56 5.55 19.94
N GLY A 54 -12.48 6.15 21.14
CA GLY A 54 -12.90 7.54 21.37
C GLY A 54 -11.94 8.57 20.73
N LYS A 55 -12.42 9.81 20.57
CA LYS A 55 -11.61 10.90 20.00
C LYS A 55 -10.30 11.14 20.73
N GLU A 56 -10.30 11.00 22.06
CA GLU A 56 -9.13 11.19 22.91
C GLU A 56 -8.02 10.16 22.64
N GLN A 57 -8.40 8.98 22.12
CA GLN A 57 -7.49 7.87 21.85
C GLN A 57 -6.93 7.87 20.43
N ILE A 58 -7.40 8.75 19.52
CA ILE A 58 -7.01 8.78 18.11
C ILE A 58 -5.48 8.85 17.96
N ALA A 59 -4.80 9.66 18.77
CA ALA A 59 -3.34 9.77 18.71
C ALA A 59 -2.64 8.45 19.05
N ALA A 60 -3.09 7.76 20.09
CA ALA A 60 -2.52 6.47 20.52
C ALA A 60 -2.79 5.39 19.48
N VAL A 61 -4.03 5.32 18.95
CA VAL A 61 -4.41 4.36 17.89
C VAL A 61 -3.61 4.62 16.62
N THR A 62 -3.42 5.87 16.22
CA THR A 62 -2.59 6.21 15.04
C THR A 62 -1.14 5.75 15.23
N CYS A 63 -0.57 5.90 16.43
CA CYS A 63 0.76 5.42 16.75
C CYS A 63 0.83 3.88 16.68
N PHE A 64 -0.17 3.19 17.22
CA PHE A 64 -0.30 1.74 17.14
C PHE A 64 -0.39 1.26 15.67
N LEU A 65 -1.25 1.89 14.87
CA LEU A 65 -1.39 1.54 13.44
C LEU A 65 -0.10 1.72 12.67
N MET A 66 0.68 2.75 12.98
CA MET A 66 2.00 2.96 12.38
C MET A 66 2.96 1.82 12.72
N CYS A 67 3.06 1.44 14.00
CA CYS A 67 3.89 0.32 14.43
C CYS A 67 3.43 -1.00 13.78
N LEU A 68 2.13 -1.22 13.70
CA LEU A 68 1.54 -2.39 13.05
C LEU A 68 1.92 -2.46 11.57
N LYS A 69 1.81 -1.35 10.82
CA LYS A 69 2.18 -1.29 9.40
C LYS A 69 3.66 -1.57 9.20
N ILE A 70 4.55 -1.05 10.06
CA ILE A 70 5.99 -1.33 10.01
C ILE A 70 6.25 -2.81 10.26
N ALA A 71 5.60 -3.43 11.24
CA ALA A 71 5.73 -4.86 11.51
C ALA A 71 5.24 -5.71 10.32
N LEU A 72 4.08 -5.37 9.74
CA LEU A 72 3.56 -6.05 8.55
C LEU A 72 4.46 -5.86 7.32
N THR A 73 5.18 -4.75 7.22
CA THR A 73 6.20 -4.52 6.17
C THR A 73 7.32 -5.56 6.25
N ALA A 74 7.82 -5.86 7.46
CA ALA A 74 8.81 -6.91 7.65
C ALA A 74 8.25 -8.29 7.25
N VAL A 75 7.01 -8.60 7.66
CA VAL A 75 6.36 -9.86 7.32
C VAL A 75 6.18 -10.03 5.81
N ALA A 76 5.73 -8.99 5.11
CA ALA A 76 5.60 -9.00 3.65
C ALA A 76 6.94 -9.26 2.94
N MET A 77 8.02 -8.65 3.45
CA MET A 77 9.37 -8.85 2.90
C MET A 77 9.91 -10.27 3.17
N VAL A 78 9.62 -10.85 4.34
CA VAL A 78 9.95 -12.25 4.62
C VAL A 78 9.28 -13.18 3.60
N HIS A 79 8.00 -12.96 3.29
CA HIS A 79 7.28 -13.77 2.30
C HIS A 79 7.90 -13.67 0.90
N PHE A 80 8.25 -12.46 0.47
CA PHE A 80 8.90 -12.23 -0.81
C PHE A 80 10.26 -12.92 -0.92
N LEU A 81 11.12 -12.75 0.08
CA LEU A 81 12.47 -13.33 0.08
C LEU A 81 12.44 -14.86 0.22
N SER A 82 11.57 -15.40 1.07
CA SER A 82 11.43 -16.85 1.25
C SER A 82 10.96 -17.57 -0.02
N TYR A 83 10.12 -16.92 -0.83
CA TYR A 83 9.71 -17.47 -2.10
C TYR A 83 10.85 -17.49 -3.11
N LYS A 84 11.63 -16.42 -3.17
CA LYS A 84 12.74 -16.27 -4.12
C LYS A 84 13.89 -17.25 -3.84
N ASP A 85 14.15 -17.55 -2.57
CA ASP A 85 15.23 -18.44 -2.15
C ASP A 85 14.90 -19.93 -2.36
N GLY A 86 13.63 -20.26 -2.68
CA GLY A 86 13.18 -21.64 -2.90
C GLY A 86 13.25 -22.52 -1.65
N GLU A 87 13.74 -22.01 -0.54
CA GLU A 87 13.84 -22.71 0.74
C GLU A 87 12.59 -22.46 1.60
N LYS A 88 11.97 -23.55 2.04
CA LYS A 88 10.87 -23.50 3.03
C LYS A 88 11.32 -23.06 4.44
N LYS A 89 12.62 -22.96 4.68
CA LYS A 89 13.21 -22.57 5.98
C LYS A 89 13.52 -21.08 5.98
N ARG A 90 12.92 -20.36 6.93
CA ARG A 90 13.23 -18.96 7.22
C ARG A 90 14.65 -18.87 7.79
N ASN A 91 15.61 -18.51 6.97
CA ASN A 91 16.97 -18.28 7.39
C ASN A 91 17.07 -16.98 8.18
N PHE A 92 17.97 -16.93 9.15
CA PHE A 92 18.26 -15.70 9.92
C PHE A 92 18.53 -14.49 9.02
N LEU A 93 19.22 -14.70 7.90
CA LEU A 93 19.53 -13.65 6.92
C LEU A 93 18.26 -13.04 6.30
N ILE A 94 17.28 -13.87 5.94
CA ILE A 94 15.99 -13.40 5.40
C ILE A 94 15.29 -12.51 6.41
N VAL A 95 15.26 -12.93 7.68
CA VAL A 95 14.64 -12.13 8.75
C VAL A 95 15.39 -10.81 8.94
N ALA A 96 16.74 -10.86 9.00
CA ALA A 96 17.56 -9.67 9.17
C ALA A 96 17.37 -8.65 8.04
N ILE A 97 17.35 -9.08 6.77
CA ILE A 97 17.10 -8.21 5.61
C ILE A 97 15.66 -7.65 5.66
N SER A 98 14.68 -8.45 6.06
CA SER A 98 13.29 -8.01 6.15
C SER A 98 13.09 -6.96 7.23
N VAL A 99 13.74 -7.10 8.37
CA VAL A 99 13.77 -6.09 9.43
C VAL A 99 14.49 -4.83 8.95
N ALA A 100 15.65 -4.97 8.28
CA ALA A 100 16.37 -3.84 7.71
C ALA A 100 15.52 -3.06 6.68
N TYR A 101 14.73 -3.74 5.86
CA TYR A 101 13.78 -3.11 4.94
C TYR A 101 12.69 -2.33 5.70
N ALA A 102 12.07 -2.95 6.72
CA ALA A 102 11.03 -2.33 7.52
C ALA A 102 11.52 -1.11 8.31
N PHE A 103 12.80 -1.09 8.70
CA PHE A 103 13.47 0.03 9.36
C PHE A 103 14.41 0.80 8.42
N SER A 104 14.13 0.77 7.11
CA SER A 104 14.89 1.56 6.15
C SER A 104 14.87 3.05 6.50
N ASN A 105 15.88 3.78 6.06
CA ASN A 105 15.98 5.23 6.28
C ASN A 105 14.72 5.97 5.80
N TYR A 106 14.07 5.48 4.73
CA TYR A 106 12.81 6.04 4.24
C TYR A 106 11.69 5.88 5.28
N VAL A 107 11.51 4.68 5.84
CA VAL A 107 10.46 4.43 6.85
C VAL A 107 10.74 5.23 8.12
N ILE A 108 12.01 5.26 8.59
CA ILE A 108 12.38 6.03 9.79
C ILE A 108 12.19 7.53 9.57
N GLY A 109 12.63 8.05 8.44
CA GLY A 109 12.58 9.47 8.13
C GLY A 109 11.18 10.00 7.78
N TYR A 110 10.33 9.16 7.16
CA TYR A 110 9.01 9.56 6.64
C TYR A 110 7.82 8.82 7.26
N ASN A 111 8.01 8.10 8.38
CA ASN A 111 6.92 7.39 9.08
C ASN A 111 5.74 8.30 9.50
N TRP A 112 5.95 9.60 9.58
CA TRP A 112 4.90 10.57 9.85
C TRP A 112 3.91 10.72 8.68
N ASN A 113 4.27 10.32 7.45
CA ASN A 113 3.38 10.21 6.31
C ASN A 113 2.68 8.84 6.33
N THR A 114 1.77 8.66 7.27
CA THR A 114 1.07 7.39 7.51
C THR A 114 0.33 6.86 6.28
N MET A 115 -0.07 7.73 5.36
CA MET A 115 -0.74 7.42 4.10
C MET A 115 0.14 6.65 3.10
N TRP A 116 1.48 6.76 3.20
CA TRP A 116 2.42 6.08 2.30
C TRP A 116 2.84 4.70 2.82
N LEU A 117 2.70 4.47 4.13
CA LEU A 117 3.14 3.22 4.76
C LEU A 117 2.40 1.99 4.23
N ASP A 118 1.13 2.13 3.83
CA ASP A 118 0.37 1.03 3.22
C ASP A 118 1.01 0.55 1.92
N CYS A 119 1.43 1.49 1.08
CA CYS A 119 2.08 1.15 -0.19
C CYS A 119 3.45 0.50 0.02
N ILE A 120 4.23 0.97 1.01
CA ILE A 120 5.53 0.38 1.36
C ILE A 120 5.35 -1.03 1.92
N MET A 121 4.34 -1.21 2.77
CA MET A 121 4.00 -2.50 3.37
C MET A 121 3.63 -3.54 2.33
N ILE A 122 2.80 -3.17 1.35
CA ILE A 122 2.31 -4.11 0.34
C ILE A 122 3.29 -4.31 -0.83
N PHE A 123 4.26 -3.42 -1.03
CA PHE A 123 5.18 -3.45 -2.18
C PHE A 123 5.92 -4.78 -2.36
N PRO A 124 6.46 -5.44 -1.33
CA PRO A 124 7.08 -6.77 -1.49
C PRO A 124 6.10 -7.82 -2.02
N LEU A 125 4.82 -7.75 -1.62
CA LEU A 125 3.78 -8.66 -2.13
C LEU A 125 3.38 -8.34 -3.56
N ILE A 126 3.42 -7.07 -3.99
CA ILE A 126 3.25 -6.68 -5.39
C ILE A 126 4.36 -7.31 -6.24
N MET A 127 5.62 -7.21 -5.78
CA MET A 127 6.78 -7.79 -6.47
C MET A 127 6.68 -9.30 -6.55
N LEU A 128 6.28 -9.96 -5.46
CA LEU A 128 6.03 -11.39 -5.44
C LEU A 128 4.92 -11.80 -6.41
N GLY A 129 3.80 -11.08 -6.36
CA GLY A 129 2.66 -11.32 -7.25
C GLY A 129 3.01 -11.11 -8.72
N PHE A 130 3.79 -10.06 -9.03
CA PHE A 130 4.29 -9.79 -10.37
C PHE A 130 5.17 -10.93 -10.87
N GLN A 131 6.11 -11.40 -10.06
CA GLN A 131 6.98 -12.53 -10.41
C GLN A 131 6.16 -13.80 -10.65
N ARG A 132 5.22 -14.16 -9.76
CA ARG A 132 4.34 -15.31 -9.92
C ARG A 132 3.47 -15.22 -11.18
N MET A 133 2.98 -14.04 -11.50
CA MET A 133 2.23 -13.82 -12.75
C MET A 133 3.08 -14.13 -13.98
N LEU A 134 4.35 -13.76 -13.97
CA LEU A 134 5.27 -14.00 -15.11
C LEU A 134 5.72 -15.46 -15.18
N GLU A 135 5.99 -16.10 -14.05
CA GLU A 135 6.53 -17.47 -13.98
C GLU A 135 5.44 -18.55 -13.95
N GLU A 136 4.49 -18.43 -13.02
CA GLU A 136 3.47 -19.44 -12.71
C GLU A 136 2.13 -19.18 -13.41
N ARG A 137 1.95 -18.01 -14.02
CA ARG A 137 0.70 -17.55 -14.64
C ARG A 137 -0.45 -17.32 -13.62
N ASP A 138 -0.12 -17.09 -12.34
CA ASP A 138 -1.10 -16.74 -11.31
C ASP A 138 -1.08 -15.23 -11.02
N PRO A 139 -2.05 -14.45 -11.54
CA PRO A 139 -2.09 -13.00 -11.37
C PRO A 139 -2.79 -12.55 -10.07
N LYS A 140 -3.39 -13.45 -9.29
CA LYS A 140 -4.29 -13.10 -8.19
C LYS A 140 -3.61 -12.19 -7.16
N LEU A 141 -2.43 -12.60 -6.69
CA LEU A 141 -1.68 -11.83 -5.70
C LEU A 141 -1.29 -10.46 -6.26
N TYR A 142 -0.86 -10.41 -7.53
CA TYR A 142 -0.49 -9.16 -8.19
C TYR A 142 -1.68 -8.19 -8.27
N VAL A 143 -2.81 -8.66 -8.77
CA VAL A 143 -4.02 -7.82 -8.91
C VAL A 143 -4.49 -7.30 -7.57
N LEU A 144 -4.59 -8.19 -6.55
CA LEU A 144 -5.07 -7.80 -5.22
C LEU A 144 -4.14 -6.82 -4.51
N SER A 145 -2.83 -7.08 -4.55
CA SER A 145 -1.86 -6.23 -3.87
C SER A 145 -1.68 -4.87 -4.56
N LEU A 146 -1.71 -4.84 -5.90
CA LEU A 146 -1.64 -3.60 -6.66
C LEU A 146 -2.92 -2.77 -6.49
N PHE A 147 -4.10 -3.42 -6.53
CA PHE A 147 -5.37 -2.76 -6.24
C PHE A 147 -5.35 -2.12 -4.85
N TYR A 148 -4.89 -2.85 -3.82
CA TYR A 148 -4.76 -2.33 -2.48
C TYR A 148 -3.87 -1.08 -2.41
N ALA A 149 -2.69 -1.10 -3.06
CA ALA A 149 -1.78 0.04 -3.08
C ALA A 149 -2.41 1.27 -3.75
N LEU A 150 -3.05 1.08 -4.92
CA LEU A 150 -3.72 2.16 -5.66
C LEU A 150 -4.93 2.72 -4.89
N TYR A 151 -5.66 1.85 -4.18
CA TYR A 151 -6.79 2.24 -3.35
C TYR A 151 -6.34 3.07 -2.14
N CYS A 152 -5.27 2.65 -1.43
CA CYS A 152 -4.78 3.34 -0.25
C CYS A 152 -4.13 4.68 -0.57
N ASN A 153 -3.34 4.75 -1.65
CA ASN A 153 -2.70 5.99 -2.08
C ASN A 153 -2.37 5.92 -3.57
N TYR A 154 -3.15 6.62 -4.39
CA TYR A 154 -3.00 6.62 -5.84
C TYR A 154 -1.65 7.19 -6.30
N TYR A 155 -1.06 8.17 -5.58
CA TYR A 155 0.20 8.80 -5.95
C TYR A 155 1.37 7.81 -5.88
N ILE A 156 1.54 7.13 -4.73
CA ILE A 156 2.58 6.10 -4.57
C ILE A 156 2.25 4.88 -5.44
N GLY A 157 0.98 4.50 -5.54
CA GLY A 157 0.53 3.43 -6.43
C GLY A 157 0.93 3.68 -7.89
N TYR A 158 0.82 4.92 -8.37
CA TYR A 158 1.28 5.30 -9.71
C TYR A 158 2.80 5.15 -9.87
N ILE A 159 3.59 5.57 -8.87
CA ILE A 159 5.05 5.39 -8.87
C ILE A 159 5.39 3.89 -8.92
N ILE A 160 4.67 3.05 -8.16
CA ILE A 160 4.83 1.59 -8.21
C ILE A 160 4.53 1.06 -9.61
N CYS A 161 3.48 1.52 -10.28
CA CYS A 161 3.17 1.12 -11.66
C CYS A 161 4.31 1.47 -12.63
N LEU A 162 4.87 2.67 -12.54
CA LEU A 162 6.04 3.07 -13.35
C LEU A 162 7.25 2.18 -13.06
N PHE A 163 7.51 1.90 -11.80
CA PHE A 163 8.59 0.99 -11.40
C PHE A 163 8.40 -0.42 -11.98
N LEU A 164 7.18 -0.96 -11.96
CA LEU A 164 6.87 -2.28 -12.50
C LEU A 164 7.08 -2.34 -14.02
N VAL A 165 6.78 -1.26 -14.74
CA VAL A 165 7.10 -1.16 -16.19
C VAL A 165 8.61 -1.25 -16.40
N LEU A 166 9.40 -0.47 -15.65
CA LEU A 166 10.86 -0.53 -15.75
C LEU A 166 11.40 -1.91 -15.36
N TRP A 167 10.88 -2.48 -14.28
CA TRP A 167 11.26 -3.82 -13.81
C TRP A 167 10.95 -4.91 -14.83
N PHE A 168 9.83 -4.78 -15.57
CA PHE A 168 9.48 -5.71 -16.64
C PHE A 168 10.57 -5.79 -17.72
N PHE A 169 11.17 -4.68 -18.11
CA PHE A 169 12.25 -4.67 -19.12
C PHE A 169 13.58 -5.24 -18.59
N VAL A 170 13.83 -5.11 -17.29
CA VAL A 170 15.02 -5.69 -16.63
C VAL A 170 14.85 -7.18 -16.34
N TYR A 171 13.59 -7.64 -16.23
CA TYR A 171 13.29 -9.03 -15.94
C TYR A 171 13.73 -9.95 -17.06
N GLU A 172 14.44 -11.04 -16.72
CA GLU A 172 14.98 -12.00 -17.69
C GLU A 172 13.87 -12.85 -18.32
N HIS A 173 13.58 -12.59 -19.59
CA HIS A 173 12.59 -13.33 -20.37
C HIS A 173 13.27 -14.49 -21.10
N LYS A 174 12.81 -15.72 -20.88
CA LYS A 174 13.39 -16.94 -21.49
C LYS A 174 13.29 -17.00 -23.02
N THR A 175 12.36 -16.26 -23.65
CA THR A 175 12.12 -16.23 -25.11
C THR A 175 11.41 -14.95 -25.52
N VAL A 176 11.69 -14.45 -26.75
CA VAL A 176 11.01 -13.26 -27.32
C VAL A 176 9.48 -13.41 -27.33
N LYS A 177 8.96 -14.59 -27.69
CA LYS A 177 7.51 -14.87 -27.64
C LYS A 177 6.96 -14.71 -26.20
N ARG A 178 7.72 -15.14 -25.19
CA ARG A 178 7.35 -15.04 -23.78
C ARG A 178 7.39 -13.58 -23.32
N PHE A 179 8.32 -12.78 -23.82
CA PHE A 179 8.35 -11.34 -23.59
C PHE A 179 7.04 -10.67 -24.00
N PHE A 180 6.56 -10.89 -25.24
CA PHE A 180 5.30 -10.28 -25.73
C PHE A 180 4.07 -10.78 -24.97
N ILE A 181 3.99 -12.08 -24.66
CA ILE A 181 2.88 -12.65 -23.88
C ILE A 181 2.86 -12.07 -22.45
N ASN A 182 4.01 -11.96 -21.81
CA ASN A 182 4.14 -11.38 -20.47
C ASN A 182 3.83 -9.88 -20.47
N GLY A 183 4.26 -9.16 -21.52
CA GLY A 183 3.95 -7.74 -21.71
C GLY A 183 2.46 -7.49 -21.80
N PHE A 184 1.76 -8.24 -22.65
CA PHE A 184 0.31 -8.14 -22.79
C PHE A 184 -0.41 -8.41 -21.45
N ARG A 185 0.00 -9.44 -20.71
CA ARG A 185 -0.56 -9.76 -19.41
C ARG A 185 -0.31 -8.67 -18.38
N SER A 186 0.93 -8.22 -18.26
CA SER A 186 1.29 -7.16 -17.31
C SER A 186 0.45 -5.91 -17.54
N VAL A 187 0.32 -5.47 -18.79
CA VAL A 187 -0.50 -4.31 -19.16
C VAL A 187 -1.98 -4.55 -18.85
N SER A 188 -2.53 -5.70 -19.27
CA SER A 188 -3.95 -6.02 -19.05
C SER A 188 -4.31 -6.04 -17.56
N TYR A 189 -3.50 -6.70 -16.73
CA TYR A 189 -3.78 -6.76 -15.28
C TYR A 189 -3.52 -5.43 -14.57
N THR A 190 -2.56 -4.64 -15.01
CA THR A 190 -2.35 -3.29 -14.48
C THR A 190 -3.54 -2.39 -14.80
N HIS A 191 -4.06 -2.43 -16.05
CA HIS A 191 -5.25 -1.66 -16.41
C HIS A 191 -6.52 -2.09 -15.67
N LEU A 192 -6.69 -3.38 -15.39
CA LEU A 192 -7.81 -3.87 -14.58
C LEU A 192 -7.76 -3.39 -13.13
N THR A 193 -6.57 -3.08 -12.60
CA THR A 193 -6.39 -2.61 -11.22
C THR A 193 -6.43 -1.09 -11.10
N LEU A 194 -6.23 -0.35 -12.19
CA LEU A 194 -6.37 1.10 -12.17
C LEU A 194 -7.85 1.46 -11.98
N PRO A 195 -8.20 2.28 -10.98
CA PRO A 195 -9.56 2.79 -10.86
C PRO A 195 -9.88 3.61 -12.10
N THR A 196 -10.82 3.15 -12.91
CA THR A 196 -11.39 3.93 -13.99
C THR A 196 -12.14 5.09 -13.35
N LYS A 197 -11.49 6.24 -13.26
CA LYS A 197 -12.19 7.49 -12.94
C LYS A 197 -13.04 7.83 -14.16
N ALA A 198 -14.31 7.49 -14.10
CA ALA A 198 -15.32 8.14 -14.91
C ALA A 198 -15.58 9.53 -14.37
#